data_872b615ac037260be63f96f82aaa7f1b
#
_entry.id   872b615ac037260be63f96f82aaa7f1b
#
_cell.length_a   1.000
_cell.length_b   1.000
_cell.length_c   1.000
_cell.angle_alpha   90.00
_cell.angle_beta   90.00
_cell.angle_gamma   90.00
#
_symmetry.space_group_name_H-M   'P 1'
#
loop_
_entity.id
_entity.type
_entity.pdbx_description
1 polymer ?
#
loop_
_entity_poly.entity_id
_entity_poly.type
_entity_poly.pdbx_seq_one_letter_code
_entity_poly.pdbx_strand_id
1 'polypeptide(L)'
;MTRKSESGVRAGVCASSVAAALLLAACLGVEVAQAQAIMRTPTISVPSRMPTISPGIAARVSPGVAARAVAVGRGPGPIVTTRISARMGPTPVLPYARYSPNLYPACTAPDRDAAGECLAQQNAGGDGSGKSGKKTAGKRRGNNAPVAADLRTFADEFVAEIDGGLSSTEADELARRHGLTRVSSENFPLIGATFGLFRITDGRPSARVRREFAADGSVRSVQPNFRYLLQDQKSSVPTEGDPAQYALAKLRLPQAHTLAHGANVTVAVIDSGIDARHPELANSIADNFDALGSAEGPHIHGTGIAGAIVAHAKLMGSAPEARIIAIRAFGGTTGGAESSSYIILRSLNYAAEHGAQIVNMSFAGPKDAVIERAIAATAARGLVLIAAAGNAGAKSPPLYPAANPNVIAVSATDQQDRLFTASNRGNYIAVAAPGVDIFLPAPDGKYQMTSGTSFSAAYVSGVAALLLERNSALKPEALRTTLAKTARDLGSPGRDDLFGDGEADAFAAVMAVPAAGATPVAAASGTTKREDIEKRRDEPAIRALEQPSLSSTEDKATVSQADRPATR
;
A
#
# COMPACT_ATOMS: atom_id res chain seq x y z
N MET A 1 62.93 -41.66 30.44
CA MET A 1 64.24 -41.76 29.78
C MET A 1 64.14 -41.16 28.43
N THR A 2 64.77 -39.98 28.33
CA THR A 2 65.72 -39.52 27.29
C THR A 2 65.06 -39.22 25.93
N ARG A 3 64.90 -37.95 25.62
CA ARG A 3 65.80 -36.92 25.12
C ARG A 3 65.80 -36.80 23.59
N LYS A 4 65.38 -35.52 23.13
CA LYS A 4 66.10 -34.63 22.16
C LYS A 4 66.00 -35.02 20.69
N SER A 5 65.82 -34.09 19.74
CA SER A 5 66.35 -32.73 19.49
C SER A 5 65.59 -32.18 18.33
N GLU A 6 65.13 -30.98 18.37
CA GLU A 6 65.69 -29.69 17.88
C GLU A 6 66.30 -29.70 16.48
N SER A 7 65.77 -28.77 15.72
CA SER A 7 66.43 -27.81 14.83
C SER A 7 66.09 -27.89 13.35
N GLY A 8 65.67 -26.76 12.83
CA GLY A 8 65.71 -26.46 11.42
C GLY A 8 64.71 -25.37 10.96
N VAL A 9 64.80 -24.18 11.54
CA VAL A 9 64.16 -22.97 11.05
C VAL A 9 65.13 -22.21 10.14
N ARG A 10 64.63 -21.75 9.02
CA ARG A 10 64.91 -20.45 8.32
C ARG A 10 65.10 -20.59 6.82
N ALA A 11 64.46 -19.56 6.20
CA ALA A 11 64.71 -19.00 4.88
C ALA A 11 63.72 -19.42 3.76
N GLY A 12 62.75 -18.58 3.53
CA GLY A 12 61.82 -18.71 2.37
C GLY A 12 60.72 -17.64 2.31
N VAL A 13 60.98 -16.46 2.89
CA VAL A 13 60.06 -15.29 2.70
C VAL A 13 60.91 -14.15 2.14
N CYS A 14 60.84 -13.95 0.83
CA CYS A 14 61.15 -12.73 0.09
C CYS A 14 61.36 -13.01 -1.42
N ALA A 15 60.33 -13.38 -2.13
CA ALA A 15 60.37 -13.34 -3.61
C ALA A 15 58.98 -13.19 -4.30
N SER A 16 57.89 -13.06 -3.53
CA SER A 16 56.53 -12.98 -4.14
C SER A 16 55.89 -11.59 -4.10
N SER A 17 56.51 -10.59 -3.50
CA SER A 17 55.91 -9.25 -3.33
C SER A 17 56.32 -8.22 -4.39
N VAL A 18 57.23 -8.51 -5.29
CA VAL A 18 57.69 -7.57 -6.33
C VAL A 18 56.98 -7.82 -7.66
N ALA A 19 56.51 -9.02 -7.93
CA ALA A 19 55.82 -9.33 -9.18
C ALA A 19 54.36 -8.86 -9.21
N ALA A 20 53.69 -8.66 -8.06
CA ALA A 20 52.34 -8.15 -7.96
C ALA A 20 52.23 -6.62 -8.14
N ALA A 21 53.27 -5.89 -7.82
CA ALA A 21 53.29 -4.44 -7.96
C ALA A 21 53.56 -3.93 -9.38
N LEU A 22 54.19 -4.75 -10.22
CA LEU A 22 54.45 -4.43 -11.64
C LEU A 22 53.29 -4.78 -12.57
N LEU A 23 52.41 -5.67 -12.18
CA LEU A 23 51.19 -6.00 -12.94
C LEU A 23 50.04 -5.01 -12.66
N LEU A 24 50.01 -4.35 -11.52
CA LEU A 24 49.03 -3.27 -11.23
C LEU A 24 49.34 -1.96 -11.95
N ALA A 25 50.63 -1.69 -12.23
CA ALA A 25 51.05 -0.46 -12.95
C ALA A 25 50.81 -0.55 -14.46
N ALA A 26 50.72 -1.77 -15.02
CA ALA A 26 50.47 -1.98 -16.44
C ALA A 26 48.97 -1.94 -16.80
N CYS A 27 48.05 -2.21 -15.82
CA CYS A 27 46.60 -2.10 -16.04
C CYS A 27 46.05 -0.67 -15.91
N LEU A 28 46.73 0.22 -15.18
CA LEU A 28 46.31 1.64 -15.03
C LEU A 28 46.79 2.54 -16.17
N GLY A 29 47.71 2.08 -17.03
CA GLY A 29 48.22 2.83 -18.17
C GLY A 29 47.39 2.71 -19.47
N VAL A 30 46.48 1.74 -19.55
CA VAL A 30 45.69 1.50 -20.78
C VAL A 30 44.34 2.23 -20.71
N GLU A 31 43.81 2.55 -19.54
CA GLU A 31 42.51 3.26 -19.44
C GLU A 31 42.61 4.78 -19.65
N VAL A 32 43.77 5.40 -19.49
CA VAL A 32 43.92 6.85 -19.73
C VAL A 32 44.05 7.20 -21.20
N ALA A 33 44.43 6.26 -22.04
CA ALA A 33 44.53 6.47 -23.52
C ALA A 33 43.19 6.35 -24.27
N GLN A 34 42.16 5.72 -23.68
CA GLN A 34 40.83 5.59 -24.33
C GLN A 34 39.85 6.71 -23.91
N ALA A 35 40.11 7.43 -22.85
CA ALA A 35 39.23 8.53 -22.40
C ALA A 35 39.44 9.86 -23.18
N GLN A 36 40.50 9.99 -24.00
CA GLN A 36 40.75 11.20 -24.79
C GLN A 36 40.26 11.15 -26.25
N ALA A 37 39.67 10.05 -26.69
CA ALA A 37 39.20 9.88 -28.08
C ALA A 37 37.71 10.15 -28.30
N ILE A 38 36.93 10.49 -27.25
CA ILE A 38 35.45 10.65 -27.33
C ILE A 38 34.99 12.12 -27.19
N MET A 39 35.87 13.08 -27.18
CA MET A 39 35.48 14.50 -27.25
C MET A 39 35.77 15.09 -28.65
N ARG A 40 35.09 14.61 -29.67
CA ARG A 40 34.88 15.34 -30.93
C ARG A 40 33.38 15.40 -31.17
N THR A 41 32.78 16.50 -30.78
CA THR A 41 31.40 16.87 -31.13
C THR A 41 31.29 17.00 -32.66
N PRO A 42 30.37 16.30 -33.31
CA PRO A 42 30.03 16.61 -34.68
C PRO A 42 29.17 17.88 -34.71
N THR A 43 29.69 18.90 -35.38
CA THR A 43 28.94 20.09 -35.76
C THR A 43 27.87 19.71 -36.75
N ILE A 44 26.61 19.66 -36.36
CA ILE A 44 25.48 19.48 -37.24
C ILE A 44 25.12 20.84 -37.82
N SER A 45 25.41 21.07 -39.09
CA SER A 45 24.96 22.20 -39.87
C SER A 45 23.47 22.08 -40.11
N VAL A 46 22.68 22.98 -39.55
CA VAL A 46 21.24 23.11 -39.82
C VAL A 46 21.07 23.93 -41.11
N PRO A 47 20.45 23.43 -42.17
CA PRO A 47 20.16 24.26 -43.33
C PRO A 47 18.94 25.14 -43.02
N SER A 48 19.17 26.44 -42.99
CA SER A 48 18.13 27.46 -43.01
C SER A 48 17.42 27.50 -44.35
N ARG A 49 16.24 26.86 -44.44
CA ARG A 49 15.23 27.21 -45.43
C ARG A 49 13.85 26.92 -44.84
N MET A 50 13.18 27.95 -44.34
CA MET A 50 11.74 27.96 -44.19
C MET A 50 11.07 28.17 -45.55
N PRO A 51 10.03 27.39 -45.89
CA PRO A 51 9.16 27.74 -47.01
C PRO A 51 8.16 28.80 -46.56
N THR A 52 8.17 29.92 -47.23
CA THR A 52 7.13 30.95 -47.18
C THR A 52 5.81 30.42 -47.73
N ILE A 53 4.75 30.42 -46.92
CA ILE A 53 3.39 30.12 -47.36
C ILE A 53 2.76 31.43 -47.79
N SER A 54 2.41 31.57 -49.09
CA SER A 54 1.62 32.64 -49.64
C SER A 54 0.15 32.59 -49.18
N PRO A 55 -0.51 33.72 -48.89
CA PRO A 55 -1.92 33.74 -48.55
C PRO A 55 -2.76 33.86 -49.86
N GLY A 56 -3.70 32.97 -50.00
CA GLY A 56 -4.68 33.09 -51.08
C GLY A 56 -5.47 31.83 -51.34
N ILE A 57 -6.63 31.73 -50.74
CA ILE A 57 -7.92 31.34 -51.37
C ILE A 57 -9.00 31.62 -50.31
N ALA A 58 -9.71 32.71 -50.53
CA ALA A 58 -11.00 33.02 -49.87
C ALA A 58 -12.08 32.16 -50.53
N ALA A 59 -12.67 31.24 -49.77
CA ALA A 59 -13.87 30.54 -50.19
C ALA A 59 -15.10 31.32 -49.66
N ARG A 60 -15.91 31.74 -50.63
CA ARG A 60 -17.19 32.46 -50.44
C ARG A 60 -18.19 31.57 -49.70
N VAL A 61 -18.76 32.07 -48.64
CA VAL A 61 -20.01 31.56 -48.03
C VAL A 61 -21.08 32.59 -48.30
N SER A 62 -22.10 32.22 -49.04
CA SER A 62 -23.29 33.02 -49.31
C SER A 62 -24.21 33.03 -48.10
N PRO A 63 -24.85 34.18 -47.79
CA PRO A 63 -25.84 34.25 -46.72
C PRO A 63 -27.25 34.06 -47.31
N GLY A 64 -28.10 33.38 -46.62
CA GLY A 64 -29.54 33.34 -46.89
C GLY A 64 -30.24 32.27 -46.11
N VAL A 65 -30.93 32.62 -45.06
CA VAL A 65 -32.37 32.63 -44.97
C VAL A 65 -32.77 33.31 -43.65
N ALA A 66 -33.63 34.29 -43.80
CA ALA A 66 -34.10 35.21 -42.78
C ALA A 66 -35.03 34.60 -41.75
N ALA A 67 -34.91 35.15 -40.53
CA ALA A 67 -35.84 34.99 -39.43
C ALA A 67 -37.26 35.46 -39.76
N ARG A 68 -38.25 34.73 -39.32
CA ARG A 68 -39.60 35.26 -39.09
C ARG A 68 -39.99 35.01 -37.63
N ALA A 69 -39.98 36.03 -36.87
CA ALA A 69 -40.62 36.10 -35.57
C ALA A 69 -42.14 36.20 -35.75
N VAL A 70 -42.89 35.37 -35.05
CA VAL A 70 -44.31 35.60 -34.78
C VAL A 70 -44.52 35.42 -33.28
N ALA A 71 -44.86 36.53 -32.64
CA ALA A 71 -45.36 36.54 -31.28
C ALA A 71 -46.88 36.33 -31.30
N VAL A 72 -47.43 35.42 -30.51
CA VAL A 72 -48.80 35.45 -29.99
C VAL A 72 -48.94 34.58 -28.74
N GLY A 73 -49.42 35.15 -27.64
CA GLY A 73 -50.54 34.62 -26.89
C GLY A 73 -50.27 33.89 -25.59
N ARG A 74 -50.63 34.53 -24.52
CA ARG A 74 -50.80 34.08 -23.14
C ARG A 74 -51.83 32.94 -23.02
N GLY A 75 -51.55 31.97 -22.11
CA GLY A 75 -52.55 31.12 -21.48
C GLY A 75 -51.90 29.96 -20.70
N PRO A 76 -52.26 29.73 -19.43
CA PRO A 76 -51.69 28.61 -18.65
C PRO A 76 -52.43 27.31 -18.96
N GLY A 77 -51.72 26.31 -19.42
CA GLY A 77 -52.20 24.94 -19.59
C GLY A 77 -51.47 23.97 -18.66
N PRO A 78 -52.06 22.80 -18.34
CA PRO A 78 -51.69 21.99 -17.19
C PRO A 78 -50.35 21.27 -17.36
N ILE A 79 -49.61 21.17 -16.25
CA ILE A 79 -48.36 20.45 -16.10
C ILE A 79 -48.64 18.94 -16.27
N VAL A 80 -48.25 18.39 -17.41
CA VAL A 80 -48.19 16.94 -17.61
C VAL A 80 -46.85 16.46 -17.07
N THR A 81 -46.86 15.89 -15.88
CA THR A 81 -45.72 15.16 -15.33
C THR A 81 -45.57 13.85 -16.06
N THR A 82 -44.70 13.80 -17.06
CA THR A 82 -44.27 12.55 -17.68
C THR A 82 -43.32 11.85 -16.71
N ARG A 83 -43.79 10.82 -16.00
CA ARG A 83 -42.95 9.89 -15.29
C ARG A 83 -42.13 9.12 -16.34
N ILE A 84 -40.88 9.50 -16.51
CA ILE A 84 -39.88 8.67 -17.21
C ILE A 84 -39.52 7.55 -16.23
N SER A 85 -40.14 6.38 -16.37
CA SER A 85 -39.66 5.15 -15.77
C SER A 85 -38.39 4.75 -16.52
N ALA A 86 -37.23 5.18 -16.04
CA ALA A 86 -35.98 4.62 -16.44
C ALA A 86 -35.98 3.15 -16.01
N ARG A 87 -36.18 2.23 -16.95
CA ARG A 87 -35.81 0.83 -16.76
C ARG A 87 -34.30 0.81 -16.53
N MET A 88 -33.88 0.66 -15.28
CA MET A 88 -32.51 0.30 -14.96
C MET A 88 -32.27 -1.06 -15.60
N GLY A 89 -31.42 -1.11 -16.62
CA GLY A 89 -30.82 -2.33 -17.10
C GLY A 89 -30.03 -3.00 -15.96
N PRO A 90 -29.71 -4.30 -16.06
CA PRO A 90 -28.94 -4.97 -15.02
C PRO A 90 -27.62 -4.21 -14.82
N THR A 91 -27.40 -3.73 -13.59
CA THR A 91 -26.13 -3.15 -13.15
C THR A 91 -25.03 -4.15 -13.45
N PRO A 92 -23.92 -3.76 -14.10
CA PRO A 92 -22.80 -4.68 -14.29
C PRO A 92 -22.34 -5.13 -12.89
N VAL A 93 -22.31 -6.45 -12.70
CA VAL A 93 -21.80 -7.06 -11.47
C VAL A 93 -20.32 -6.72 -11.38
N LEU A 94 -19.97 -5.84 -10.46
CA LEU A 94 -18.59 -5.41 -10.22
C LEU A 94 -17.73 -6.62 -9.81
N PRO A 95 -16.43 -6.67 -10.18
CA PRO A 95 -15.53 -7.77 -9.84
C PRO A 95 -15.45 -8.08 -8.34
N TYR A 96 -15.82 -7.14 -7.49
CA TYR A 96 -15.88 -7.26 -6.02
C TYR A 96 -17.07 -8.05 -5.47
N ALA A 97 -18.05 -8.42 -6.27
CA ALA A 97 -19.12 -9.31 -5.83
C ALA A 97 -18.60 -10.64 -5.26
N ARG A 98 -17.34 -10.98 -5.54
CA ARG A 98 -16.68 -12.17 -4.98
C ARG A 98 -16.34 -12.06 -3.50
N TYR A 99 -16.22 -10.86 -2.94
CA TYR A 99 -16.10 -10.60 -1.49
C TYR A 99 -17.41 -10.08 -0.89
N SER A 100 -18.54 -10.22 -1.58
CA SER A 100 -19.86 -9.99 -1.00
C SER A 100 -20.06 -10.86 0.26
N PRO A 101 -20.80 -10.39 1.27
CA PRO A 101 -21.13 -11.18 2.47
C PRO A 101 -21.66 -12.59 2.19
N ASN A 102 -22.24 -12.81 1.01
CA ASN A 102 -22.71 -14.12 0.56
C ASN A 102 -21.59 -15.11 0.20
N LEU A 103 -20.35 -14.65 0.02
CA LEU A 103 -19.17 -15.50 -0.20
C LEU A 103 -18.54 -15.97 1.12
N TYR A 104 -18.84 -15.31 2.21
CA TYR A 104 -18.48 -15.72 3.55
C TYR A 104 -19.76 -16.19 4.24
N PRO A 105 -20.03 -17.49 4.31
CA PRO A 105 -21.18 -17.97 5.08
C PRO A 105 -21.09 -17.40 6.49
N ALA A 106 -22.24 -16.95 6.99
CA ALA A 106 -22.36 -16.34 8.32
C ALA A 106 -22.13 -17.40 9.40
N CYS A 107 -20.89 -17.80 9.61
CA CYS A 107 -20.50 -18.56 10.77
C CYS A 107 -19.64 -17.67 11.70
N THR A 108 -19.91 -17.75 12.99
CA THR A 108 -19.20 -17.02 14.03
C THR A 108 -17.82 -17.61 14.28
N ALA A 109 -16.91 -16.87 14.93
CA ALA A 109 -15.55 -17.34 15.20
C ALA A 109 -15.49 -18.71 15.92
N PRO A 110 -16.37 -19.06 16.88
CA PRO A 110 -16.36 -20.39 17.52
C PRO A 110 -16.82 -21.54 16.59
N ASP A 111 -17.46 -21.23 15.46
CA ASP A 111 -17.94 -22.22 14.52
C ASP A 111 -16.94 -22.51 13.38
N ARG A 112 -15.69 -22.09 13.53
CA ARG A 112 -14.62 -22.27 12.54
C ARG A 112 -13.53 -23.20 13.09
N ASP A 113 -13.00 -24.04 12.20
CA ASP A 113 -11.78 -24.82 12.50
C ASP A 113 -10.51 -23.93 12.43
N ALA A 114 -9.36 -24.55 12.74
CA ALA A 114 -8.06 -23.88 12.70
C ALA A 114 -7.68 -23.33 11.30
N ALA A 115 -8.31 -23.82 10.22
CA ALA A 115 -8.15 -23.35 8.86
C ALA A 115 -9.16 -22.26 8.47
N GLY A 116 -10.07 -21.87 9.40
CA GLY A 116 -11.08 -20.86 9.19
C GLY A 116 -12.35 -21.36 8.45
N GLU A 117 -12.53 -22.68 8.31
CA GLU A 117 -13.72 -23.28 7.69
C GLU A 117 -14.87 -23.42 8.70
N CYS A 118 -16.13 -23.30 8.25
CA CYS A 118 -17.30 -23.44 9.10
C CYS A 118 -17.50 -24.89 9.56
N LEU A 119 -17.46 -25.17 10.85
CA LEU A 119 -17.64 -26.51 11.45
C LEU A 119 -19.03 -27.09 11.22
N ALA A 120 -20.07 -26.27 11.07
CA ALA A 120 -21.45 -26.71 10.84
C ALA A 120 -21.67 -27.44 9.49
N GLN A 121 -20.75 -27.34 8.54
CA GLN A 121 -20.81 -28.07 7.28
C GLN A 121 -20.25 -29.48 7.34
N GLN A 122 -19.55 -29.84 8.42
CA GLN A 122 -18.97 -31.17 8.59
C GLN A 122 -19.93 -32.19 9.24
N ASN A 123 -21.00 -31.74 9.91
CA ASN A 123 -21.91 -32.59 10.68
C ASN A 123 -23.25 -32.87 10.00
N ALA A 124 -23.43 -32.54 8.74
CA ALA A 124 -24.68 -32.89 8.00
C ALA A 124 -24.76 -34.35 7.53
N GLY A 125 -23.95 -35.22 8.12
CA GLY A 125 -23.89 -36.65 7.80
C GLY A 125 -23.85 -37.57 9.03
N GLY A 126 -24.79 -37.43 9.99
CA GLY A 126 -24.85 -38.41 11.06
C GLY A 126 -25.89 -38.11 12.15
N ASP A 127 -26.88 -38.97 12.20
CA ASP A 127 -27.72 -39.38 13.31
C ASP A 127 -28.73 -38.40 13.94
N GLY A 128 -29.97 -38.67 13.62
CA GLY A 128 -31.17 -38.28 14.36
C GLY A 128 -32.03 -39.50 14.67
N SER A 129 -31.95 -40.01 15.88
CA SER A 129 -32.86 -41.00 16.41
C SER A 129 -34.18 -40.40 16.85
N GLY A 130 -35.31 -40.97 16.35
CA GLY A 130 -36.55 -41.08 17.12
C GLY A 130 -37.80 -40.47 16.59
N LYS A 131 -38.61 -41.15 15.85
CA LYS A 131 -39.93 -41.76 16.09
C LYS A 131 -40.76 -41.95 14.83
N SER A 132 -41.05 -43.23 14.59
CA SER A 132 -42.30 -43.85 14.04
C SER A 132 -43.23 -43.03 13.15
N GLY A 133 -43.38 -43.49 11.88
CA GLY A 133 -44.47 -43.14 10.98
C GLY A 133 -44.33 -43.74 9.58
N LYS A 134 -44.96 -44.89 9.33
CA LYS A 134 -45.38 -45.56 8.09
C LYS A 134 -44.61 -45.37 6.76
N LYS A 135 -44.16 -46.51 6.26
CA LYS A 135 -43.54 -46.83 4.98
C LYS A 135 -44.33 -46.33 3.76
N THR A 136 -43.67 -45.64 2.86
CA THR A 136 -43.84 -45.73 1.42
C THR A 136 -42.48 -45.79 0.75
N ALA A 137 -42.23 -46.85 -0.02
CA ALA A 137 -41.00 -47.09 -0.72
C ALA A 137 -40.86 -46.14 -1.92
N GLY A 138 -40.07 -45.06 -1.77
CA GLY A 138 -39.64 -44.17 -2.84
C GLY A 138 -38.15 -44.35 -3.08
N LYS A 139 -37.77 -44.74 -4.31
CA LYS A 139 -36.38 -44.82 -4.78
C LYS A 139 -35.62 -43.56 -4.40
N ARG A 140 -34.66 -43.64 -3.46
CA ARG A 140 -33.66 -42.60 -3.20
C ARG A 140 -32.75 -42.48 -4.43
N ARG A 141 -33.02 -41.50 -5.29
CA ARG A 141 -32.01 -40.91 -6.16
C ARG A 141 -31.04 -40.18 -5.23
N GLY A 142 -29.77 -40.61 -5.19
CA GLY A 142 -28.72 -39.89 -4.53
C GLY A 142 -28.61 -38.49 -5.15
N ASN A 143 -29.00 -37.49 -4.39
CA ASN A 143 -28.67 -36.09 -4.71
C ASN A 143 -27.17 -35.90 -4.43
N ASN A 144 -26.33 -36.22 -5.42
CA ASN A 144 -25.02 -35.62 -5.52
C ASN A 144 -25.23 -34.18 -6.03
N ALA A 145 -25.71 -33.30 -5.17
CA ALA A 145 -25.58 -31.88 -5.43
C ALA A 145 -24.09 -31.58 -5.46
N PRO A 146 -23.55 -30.95 -6.52
CA PRO A 146 -22.14 -30.55 -6.53
C PRO A 146 -21.93 -29.64 -5.33
N VAL A 147 -20.94 -29.98 -4.50
CA VAL A 147 -20.48 -29.11 -3.41
C VAL A 147 -20.12 -27.77 -4.05
N ALA A 148 -20.77 -26.69 -3.64
CA ALA A 148 -20.50 -25.37 -4.16
C ALA A 148 -18.99 -25.10 -4.01
N ALA A 149 -18.32 -24.81 -5.12
CA ALA A 149 -16.88 -24.54 -5.13
C ALA A 149 -16.60 -23.35 -4.19
N ASP A 150 -15.69 -23.52 -3.25
CA ASP A 150 -15.23 -22.41 -2.39
C ASP A 150 -14.39 -21.45 -3.23
N LEU A 151 -14.98 -20.33 -3.64
CA LEU A 151 -14.34 -19.34 -4.50
C LEU A 151 -13.16 -18.61 -3.82
N ARG A 152 -12.97 -18.81 -2.50
CA ARG A 152 -11.87 -18.24 -1.74
C ARG A 152 -10.54 -18.98 -1.93
N THR A 153 -10.59 -20.19 -2.53
CA THR A 153 -9.43 -21.06 -2.70
C THR A 153 -9.28 -21.49 -4.15
N PHE A 154 -8.08 -21.90 -4.51
CA PHE A 154 -7.85 -22.67 -5.74
C PHE A 154 -8.23 -24.12 -5.45
N ALA A 155 -9.25 -24.61 -6.14
CA ALA A 155 -9.91 -25.87 -5.79
C ALA A 155 -9.00 -27.11 -5.90
N ASP A 156 -8.05 -27.06 -6.81
CA ASP A 156 -7.10 -28.13 -7.15
C ASP A 156 -5.69 -27.89 -6.63
N GLU A 157 -5.47 -26.86 -5.84
CA GLU A 157 -4.15 -26.52 -5.29
C GLU A 157 -4.17 -26.37 -3.76
N PHE A 158 -3.02 -26.67 -3.16
CA PHE A 158 -2.78 -26.41 -1.76
C PHE A 158 -1.31 -26.13 -1.49
N VAL A 159 -1.04 -25.45 -0.37
CA VAL A 159 0.31 -25.13 0.10
C VAL A 159 0.64 -26.03 1.26
N ALA A 160 1.85 -26.58 1.27
CA ALA A 160 2.32 -27.43 2.36
C ALA A 160 3.76 -27.06 2.78
N GLU A 161 3.98 -27.05 4.08
CA GLU A 161 5.32 -27.02 4.67
C GLU A 161 5.90 -28.43 4.61
N ILE A 162 7.02 -28.59 3.92
CA ILE A 162 7.73 -29.84 3.73
C ILE A 162 9.10 -29.80 4.40
N ASP A 163 9.71 -30.96 4.62
CA ASP A 163 11.06 -31.02 5.17
C ASP A 163 12.04 -30.28 4.25
N GLY A 164 12.78 -29.33 4.82
CA GLY A 164 13.77 -28.51 4.11
C GLY A 164 15.01 -29.27 3.65
N GLY A 165 15.23 -30.50 4.15
CA GLY A 165 16.30 -31.38 3.72
C GLY A 165 16.04 -32.14 2.41
N LEU A 166 14.78 -32.10 1.90
CA LEU A 166 14.43 -32.78 0.66
C LEU A 166 15.09 -32.10 -0.55
N SER A 167 15.77 -32.91 -1.36
CA SER A 167 16.18 -32.48 -2.70
C SER A 167 14.96 -32.26 -3.61
N SER A 168 15.16 -31.58 -4.75
CA SER A 168 14.08 -31.41 -5.72
C SER A 168 13.47 -32.73 -6.19
N THR A 169 14.30 -33.74 -6.41
CA THR A 169 13.86 -35.10 -6.80
C THR A 169 13.01 -35.76 -5.72
N GLU A 170 13.44 -35.69 -4.45
CA GLU A 170 12.70 -36.27 -3.33
C GLU A 170 11.35 -35.53 -3.09
N ALA A 171 11.32 -34.23 -3.28
CA ALA A 171 10.08 -33.45 -3.21
C ALA A 171 9.12 -33.81 -4.37
N ASP A 172 9.62 -34.11 -5.57
CA ASP A 172 8.82 -34.62 -6.68
C ASP A 172 8.32 -36.06 -6.42
N GLU A 173 9.14 -36.89 -5.76
CA GLU A 173 8.73 -38.23 -5.35
C GLU A 173 7.67 -38.20 -4.26
N LEU A 174 7.82 -37.29 -3.28
CA LEU A 174 6.79 -37.04 -2.28
C LEU A 174 5.45 -36.71 -2.95
N ALA A 175 5.43 -35.79 -3.91
CA ALA A 175 4.23 -35.44 -4.65
C ALA A 175 3.65 -36.66 -5.40
N ARG A 176 4.47 -37.40 -6.13
CA ARG A 176 4.06 -38.57 -6.92
C ARG A 176 3.47 -39.70 -6.06
N ARG A 177 4.04 -39.97 -4.86
CA ARG A 177 3.49 -40.98 -3.94
C ARG A 177 2.05 -40.72 -3.55
N HIS A 178 1.64 -39.44 -3.53
CA HIS A 178 0.30 -39.01 -3.20
C HIS A 178 -0.59 -38.70 -4.42
N GLY A 179 -0.11 -38.99 -5.65
CA GLY A 179 -0.83 -38.69 -6.89
C GLY A 179 -0.97 -37.18 -7.15
N LEU A 180 0.07 -36.42 -6.79
CA LEU A 180 0.11 -34.96 -6.93
C LEU A 180 1.19 -34.54 -7.92
N THR A 181 1.06 -33.33 -8.42
CA THR A 181 2.13 -32.60 -9.11
C THR A 181 2.66 -31.49 -8.22
N ARG A 182 3.95 -31.45 -7.95
CA ARG A 182 4.61 -30.31 -7.35
C ARG A 182 4.75 -29.20 -8.41
N VAL A 183 4.09 -28.06 -8.19
CA VAL A 183 4.17 -26.92 -9.08
C VAL A 183 5.47 -26.13 -8.82
N SER A 184 5.77 -25.89 -7.55
CA SER A 184 6.98 -25.22 -7.08
C SER A 184 7.27 -25.59 -5.63
N SER A 185 8.51 -25.45 -5.19
CA SER A 185 8.85 -25.43 -3.76
C SER A 185 10.08 -24.56 -3.54
N GLU A 186 10.07 -23.78 -2.47
CA GLU A 186 11.13 -22.84 -2.13
C GLU A 186 11.37 -22.85 -0.62
N ASN A 187 12.63 -22.60 -0.22
CA ASN A 187 12.93 -22.26 1.16
C ASN A 187 12.65 -20.78 1.39
N PHE A 188 11.93 -20.48 2.48
CA PHE A 188 11.58 -19.12 2.87
C PHE A 188 12.34 -18.72 4.14
N PRO A 189 13.50 -18.06 4.03
CA PRO A 189 14.31 -17.63 5.17
C PRO A 189 13.55 -16.73 6.14
N LEU A 190 12.59 -15.96 5.66
CA LEU A 190 11.72 -15.11 6.46
C LEU A 190 11.03 -15.87 7.60
N ILE A 191 10.57 -17.09 7.33
CA ILE A 191 9.83 -17.92 8.30
C ILE A 191 10.56 -19.22 8.65
N GLY A 192 11.81 -19.41 8.16
CA GLY A 192 12.65 -20.54 8.44
C GLY A 192 12.04 -21.88 8.02
N ALA A 193 11.38 -21.94 6.87
CA ALA A 193 10.63 -23.11 6.43
C ALA A 193 10.64 -23.27 4.91
N THR A 194 10.52 -24.52 4.45
CA THR A 194 10.34 -24.84 3.02
C THR A 194 8.87 -25.11 2.75
N PHE A 195 8.30 -24.37 1.83
CA PHE A 195 6.92 -24.56 1.38
C PHE A 195 6.87 -24.98 -0.08
N GLY A 196 5.95 -25.92 -0.37
CA GLY A 196 5.62 -26.35 -1.73
C GLY A 196 4.19 -26.00 -2.10
N LEU A 197 4.00 -25.68 -3.37
CA LEU A 197 2.70 -25.58 -4.04
C LEU A 197 2.45 -26.91 -4.78
N PHE A 198 1.38 -27.60 -4.41
CA PHE A 198 0.99 -28.89 -4.95
C PHE A 198 -0.36 -28.82 -5.65
N ARG A 199 -0.46 -29.52 -6.79
CA ARG A 199 -1.69 -29.59 -7.59
C ARG A 199 -2.24 -31.01 -7.61
N ILE A 200 -3.58 -31.10 -7.44
CA ILE A 200 -4.38 -32.33 -7.54
C ILE A 200 -4.75 -32.49 -9.01
N THR A 201 -4.35 -33.60 -9.65
CA THR A 201 -4.57 -33.83 -11.08
C THR A 201 -5.63 -34.87 -11.38
N ASP A 202 -6.07 -35.62 -10.37
CA ASP A 202 -6.96 -36.78 -10.48
C ASP A 202 -8.41 -36.48 -10.05
N GLY A 203 -8.72 -35.21 -9.73
CA GLY A 203 -10.08 -34.78 -9.37
C GLY A 203 -10.57 -35.24 -7.99
N ARG A 204 -9.70 -35.81 -7.14
CA ARG A 204 -10.05 -36.12 -5.74
C ARG A 204 -10.42 -34.87 -4.97
N PRO A 205 -11.36 -34.95 -3.98
CA PRO A 205 -11.68 -33.81 -3.14
C PRO A 205 -10.45 -33.27 -2.39
N SER A 206 -10.17 -31.97 -2.51
CA SER A 206 -9.00 -31.30 -1.94
C SER A 206 -8.84 -31.54 -0.43
N ALA A 207 -9.93 -31.48 0.34
CA ALA A 207 -9.90 -31.71 1.78
C ALA A 207 -9.44 -33.13 2.15
N ARG A 208 -9.78 -34.15 1.34
CA ARG A 208 -9.31 -35.52 1.52
C ARG A 208 -7.81 -35.62 1.22
N VAL A 209 -7.41 -35.11 0.06
CA VAL A 209 -5.99 -35.15 -0.38
C VAL A 209 -5.08 -34.45 0.61
N ARG A 210 -5.48 -33.28 1.11
CA ARG A 210 -4.71 -32.52 2.11
C ARG A 210 -4.52 -33.32 3.41
N ARG A 211 -5.56 -34.04 3.88
CA ARG A 211 -5.43 -34.90 5.07
C ARG A 211 -4.51 -36.09 4.84
N GLU A 212 -4.59 -36.74 3.67
CA GLU A 212 -3.71 -37.83 3.29
C GLU A 212 -2.25 -37.35 3.19
N PHE A 213 -2.03 -36.19 2.59
CA PHE A 213 -0.69 -35.59 2.45
C PHE A 213 -0.09 -35.13 3.79
N ALA A 214 -0.91 -34.58 4.67
CA ALA A 214 -0.50 -34.17 6.01
C ALA A 214 -0.05 -35.33 6.93
N ALA A 215 -0.42 -36.58 6.58
CA ALA A 215 0.00 -37.77 7.31
C ALA A 215 1.40 -38.29 6.92
N ASP A 216 2.00 -37.75 5.84
CA ASP A 216 3.37 -38.11 5.43
C ASP A 216 4.40 -37.49 6.39
N GLY A 217 5.37 -38.28 6.84
CA GLY A 217 6.40 -37.85 7.81
C GLY A 217 7.30 -36.70 7.30
N SER A 218 7.34 -36.47 6.00
CA SER A 218 8.08 -35.35 5.37
C SER A 218 7.26 -34.07 5.30
N VAL A 219 6.00 -34.05 5.78
CA VAL A 219 5.07 -32.92 5.72
C VAL A 219 4.78 -32.42 7.13
N ARG A 220 4.98 -31.13 7.37
CA ARG A 220 4.78 -30.50 8.69
C ARG A 220 3.41 -29.83 8.83
N SER A 221 2.94 -29.22 7.76
CA SER A 221 1.62 -28.55 7.73
C SER A 221 1.07 -28.50 6.33
N VAL A 222 -0.26 -28.43 6.20
CA VAL A 222 -0.95 -28.33 4.92
C VAL A 222 -2.13 -27.37 5.07
N GLN A 223 -2.30 -26.45 4.12
CA GLN A 223 -3.45 -25.57 4.06
C GLN A 223 -3.95 -25.37 2.61
N PRO A 224 -5.18 -24.87 2.39
CA PRO A 224 -5.61 -24.45 1.07
C PRO A 224 -4.69 -23.40 0.47
N ASN A 225 -4.58 -23.34 -0.85
CA ASN A 225 -4.01 -22.18 -1.54
C ASN A 225 -5.13 -21.13 -1.66
N PHE A 226 -5.11 -20.12 -0.77
CA PHE A 226 -6.15 -19.09 -0.73
C PHE A 226 -5.98 -18.09 -1.87
N ARG A 227 -7.08 -17.45 -2.23
CA ARG A 227 -7.18 -16.45 -3.28
C ARG A 227 -7.22 -15.04 -2.68
N TYR A 228 -6.42 -14.15 -3.22
CA TYR A 228 -6.37 -12.72 -2.88
C TYR A 228 -6.74 -11.88 -4.09
N LEU A 229 -7.36 -10.73 -3.88
CA LEU A 229 -7.80 -9.82 -4.95
C LEU A 229 -7.29 -8.40 -4.68
N LEU A 230 -6.95 -7.68 -5.74
CA LEU A 230 -6.67 -6.25 -5.67
C LEU A 230 -7.92 -5.46 -5.25
N GLN A 231 -7.72 -4.35 -4.58
CA GLN A 231 -8.78 -3.54 -3.98
C GLN A 231 -8.91 -2.19 -4.69
N ASP A 232 -9.45 -2.19 -5.91
CA ASP A 232 -9.75 -0.98 -6.68
C ASP A 232 -11.20 -0.94 -7.18
N GLN A 233 -11.72 0.26 -7.47
CA GLN A 233 -12.94 0.47 -8.24
C GLN A 233 -12.66 1.52 -9.30
N LYS A 234 -13.00 1.23 -10.55
CA LYS A 234 -12.91 2.22 -11.62
C LYS A 234 -13.97 3.30 -11.37
N SER A 235 -13.55 4.54 -11.23
CA SER A 235 -14.45 5.68 -11.29
C SER A 235 -15.03 5.80 -12.70
N SER A 236 -16.33 5.87 -12.82
CA SER A 236 -17.02 5.78 -14.11
C SER A 236 -17.21 7.11 -14.82
N VAL A 237 -16.78 8.24 -14.23
CA VAL A 237 -16.94 9.57 -14.86
C VAL A 237 -15.77 10.48 -14.45
N PRO A 238 -15.03 11.09 -15.40
CA PRO A 238 -14.20 12.23 -15.09
C PRO A 238 -15.15 13.37 -14.70
N THR A 239 -15.16 13.76 -13.45
CA THR A 239 -15.78 15.02 -13.05
C THR A 239 -14.89 16.15 -13.55
N GLU A 240 -15.46 17.04 -14.35
CA GLU A 240 -14.85 18.29 -14.77
C GLU A 240 -14.64 19.16 -13.52
N GLY A 241 -13.47 19.06 -12.92
CA GLY A 241 -12.99 19.85 -11.80
C GLY A 241 -11.48 19.75 -11.84
N ASP A 242 -10.78 20.77 -11.40
CA ASP A 242 -9.32 20.73 -11.30
C ASP A 242 -8.95 19.40 -10.66
N PRO A 243 -8.31 18.49 -11.39
CA PRO A 243 -7.90 17.21 -10.87
C PRO A 243 -6.77 17.37 -9.86
N ALA A 244 -6.59 18.61 -9.41
CA ALA A 244 -5.63 18.89 -8.38
C ALA A 244 -5.73 17.78 -7.37
N GLN A 245 -4.61 17.16 -7.12
CA GLN A 245 -4.44 16.08 -6.18
C GLN A 245 -4.92 16.53 -4.80
N TYR A 246 -6.26 16.62 -4.61
CA TYR A 246 -6.88 17.11 -3.36
C TYR A 246 -6.33 16.33 -2.15
N ALA A 247 -5.92 15.08 -2.37
CA ALA A 247 -5.30 14.22 -1.37
C ALA A 247 -4.06 14.86 -0.74
N LEU A 248 -3.28 15.62 -1.51
CA LEU A 248 -2.07 16.29 -1.00
C LEU A 248 -2.43 17.33 0.06
N ALA A 249 -3.44 18.15 -0.20
CA ALA A 249 -3.91 19.17 0.73
C ALA A 249 -4.55 18.56 1.98
N LYS A 250 -5.34 17.50 1.80
CA LYS A 250 -6.01 16.78 2.90
C LYS A 250 -5.00 16.16 3.87
N LEU A 251 -3.97 15.53 3.36
CA LEU A 251 -2.88 14.93 4.13
C LEU A 251 -1.82 15.97 4.59
N ARG A 252 -1.95 17.23 4.20
CA ARG A 252 -0.98 18.31 4.46
C ARG A 252 0.43 17.97 3.97
N LEU A 253 0.51 17.28 2.81
CA LEU A 253 1.77 16.87 2.21
C LEU A 253 2.65 18.04 1.78
N PRO A 254 2.15 19.17 1.20
CA PRO A 254 3.00 20.30 0.89
C PRO A 254 3.78 20.85 2.10
N GLN A 255 3.15 20.83 3.28
CA GLN A 255 3.80 21.24 4.52
C GLN A 255 4.80 20.16 5.01
N ALA A 256 4.42 18.89 4.95
CA ALA A 256 5.28 17.78 5.33
C ALA A 256 6.56 17.74 4.46
N HIS A 257 6.42 18.02 3.16
CA HIS A 257 7.54 18.06 2.21
C HIS A 257 8.53 19.20 2.46
N THR A 258 8.22 20.19 3.31
CA THR A 258 9.24 21.13 3.78
C THR A 258 10.21 20.50 4.78
N LEU A 259 9.94 19.30 5.27
CA LEU A 259 10.67 18.61 6.33
C LEU A 259 11.23 17.24 5.92
N ALA A 260 10.55 16.54 5.02
CA ALA A 260 10.92 15.19 4.56
C ALA A 260 10.25 14.86 3.22
N HIS A 261 10.91 14.07 2.37
CA HIS A 261 10.44 13.65 1.05
C HIS A 261 10.45 12.12 0.86
N GLY A 262 10.83 11.36 1.90
CA GLY A 262 10.98 9.89 1.86
C GLY A 262 12.37 9.43 1.41
N ALA A 263 13.37 10.32 1.43
CA ALA A 263 14.73 10.02 1.01
C ALA A 263 15.34 8.85 1.81
N ASN A 264 16.06 7.96 1.11
CA ASN A 264 16.70 6.76 1.67
C ASN A 264 15.74 5.74 2.27
N VAL A 265 14.45 5.83 1.95
CA VAL A 265 13.45 4.85 2.38
C VAL A 265 12.98 4.01 1.19
N THR A 266 12.93 2.71 1.39
CA THR A 266 12.50 1.75 0.37
C THR A 266 11.15 1.15 0.76
N VAL A 267 10.17 1.28 -0.15
CA VAL A 267 8.81 0.76 -0.02
C VAL A 267 8.64 -0.42 -0.98
N ALA A 268 8.40 -1.61 -0.47
CA ALA A 268 7.97 -2.74 -1.31
C ALA A 268 6.48 -2.58 -1.63
N VAL A 269 6.14 -2.58 -2.90
CA VAL A 269 4.76 -2.56 -3.41
C VAL A 269 4.43 -3.95 -3.92
N ILE A 270 3.68 -4.71 -3.12
CA ILE A 270 3.17 -6.04 -3.50
C ILE A 270 1.83 -5.83 -4.22
N ASP A 271 1.87 -5.88 -5.55
CA ASP A 271 0.75 -5.49 -6.40
C ASP A 271 0.79 -6.20 -7.76
N SER A 272 0.15 -5.66 -8.77
CA SER A 272 0.32 -6.00 -10.17
C SER A 272 1.56 -5.35 -10.77
N GLY A 273 1.84 -5.56 -12.06
CA GLY A 273 2.98 -4.94 -12.74
C GLY A 273 2.94 -3.42 -12.71
N ILE A 274 4.11 -2.79 -12.53
CA ILE A 274 4.30 -1.33 -12.50
C ILE A 274 4.98 -0.89 -13.80
N ASP A 275 4.54 0.21 -14.41
CA ASP A 275 5.24 0.84 -15.55
C ASP A 275 6.44 1.67 -15.06
N ALA A 276 7.57 1.00 -14.89
CA ALA A 276 8.81 1.64 -14.44
C ALA A 276 9.35 2.72 -15.41
N ARG A 277 8.82 2.79 -16.64
CA ARG A 277 9.21 3.80 -17.63
C ARG A 277 8.29 5.02 -17.65
N HIS A 278 7.23 5.00 -16.83
CA HIS A 278 6.33 6.15 -16.72
C HIS A 278 7.10 7.38 -16.20
N PRO A 279 6.96 8.59 -16.81
CA PRO A 279 7.68 9.80 -16.37
C PRO A 279 7.51 10.12 -14.88
N GLU A 280 6.32 9.86 -14.31
CA GLU A 280 6.06 10.07 -12.87
C GLU A 280 6.88 9.16 -11.95
N LEU A 281 7.43 8.05 -12.46
CA LEU A 281 8.16 7.04 -11.70
C LEU A 281 9.64 6.97 -12.08
N ALA A 282 10.12 7.93 -12.87
CA ALA A 282 11.49 7.94 -13.39
C ALA A 282 12.51 7.84 -12.24
N ASN A 283 13.42 6.87 -12.31
CA ASN A 283 14.46 6.61 -11.31
C ASN A 283 13.96 6.26 -9.89
N SER A 284 12.66 6.05 -9.65
CA SER A 284 12.14 5.66 -8.34
C SER A 284 12.13 4.15 -8.10
N ILE A 285 12.14 3.34 -9.17
CA ILE A 285 12.14 1.88 -9.04
C ILE A 285 13.55 1.41 -8.72
N ALA A 286 13.74 0.87 -7.52
CA ALA A 286 15.01 0.34 -7.04
C ALA A 286 15.23 -1.10 -7.50
N ASP A 287 14.15 -1.89 -7.54
CA ASP A 287 14.19 -3.31 -7.87
C ASP A 287 12.83 -3.77 -8.42
N ASN A 288 12.81 -4.86 -9.18
CA ASN A 288 11.61 -5.39 -9.81
C ASN A 288 11.62 -6.93 -9.75
N PHE A 289 10.63 -7.50 -9.07
CA PHE A 289 10.48 -8.93 -8.89
C PHE A 289 9.13 -9.43 -9.39
N ASP A 290 9.13 -10.42 -10.27
CA ASP A 290 7.94 -11.11 -10.73
C ASP A 290 7.71 -12.40 -9.91
N ALA A 291 6.88 -12.31 -8.87
CA ALA A 291 6.55 -13.45 -8.02
C ALA A 291 5.65 -14.48 -8.74
N LEU A 292 4.93 -14.06 -9.78
CA LEU A 292 4.10 -14.96 -10.60
C LEU A 292 4.93 -15.78 -11.57
N GLY A 293 6.09 -15.25 -12.02
CA GLY A 293 6.83 -15.81 -13.14
C GLY A 293 6.07 -15.66 -14.46
N SER A 294 5.24 -14.63 -14.59
CA SER A 294 4.44 -14.34 -15.78
C SER A 294 5.10 -13.27 -16.63
N ALA A 295 4.96 -13.35 -17.95
CA ALA A 295 5.46 -12.33 -18.87
C ALA A 295 4.47 -11.16 -19.08
N GLU A 296 3.53 -10.94 -18.16
CA GLU A 296 2.53 -9.87 -18.28
C GLU A 296 3.16 -8.48 -18.18
N GLY A 297 2.61 -7.53 -18.94
CA GLY A 297 3.04 -6.13 -18.94
C GLY A 297 2.66 -5.35 -17.66
N PRO A 298 2.92 -4.03 -17.64
CA PRO A 298 2.46 -3.16 -16.57
C PRO A 298 0.94 -3.16 -16.46
N HIS A 299 0.45 -2.92 -15.26
CA HIS A 299 -0.98 -2.86 -14.97
C HIS A 299 -1.36 -1.52 -14.36
N ILE A 300 -2.59 -1.10 -14.61
CA ILE A 300 -3.11 0.21 -14.21
C ILE A 300 -3.10 0.41 -12.69
N HIS A 301 -3.40 -0.65 -11.90
CA HIS A 301 -3.46 -0.57 -10.44
C HIS A 301 -2.07 -0.38 -9.83
N GLY A 302 -1.11 -1.27 -10.09
CA GLY A 302 0.24 -1.17 -9.52
C GLY A 302 0.97 0.12 -9.94
N THR A 303 0.78 0.58 -11.20
CA THR A 303 1.33 1.86 -11.66
C THR A 303 0.74 3.03 -10.88
N GLY A 304 -0.58 3.01 -10.62
CA GLY A 304 -1.26 4.01 -9.80
C GLY A 304 -0.79 4.01 -8.34
N ILE A 305 -0.64 2.82 -7.73
CA ILE A 305 -0.13 2.68 -6.35
C ILE A 305 1.29 3.25 -6.23
N ALA A 306 2.20 2.89 -7.16
CA ALA A 306 3.54 3.48 -7.17
C ALA A 306 3.49 5.01 -7.31
N GLY A 307 2.61 5.53 -8.18
CA GLY A 307 2.42 6.97 -8.35
C GLY A 307 1.90 7.69 -7.11
N ALA A 308 0.97 7.11 -6.37
CA ALA A 308 0.49 7.68 -5.10
C ALA A 308 1.63 7.84 -4.06
N ILE A 309 2.65 6.98 -4.13
CA ILE A 309 3.80 7.03 -3.24
C ILE A 309 4.88 7.97 -3.78
N VAL A 310 5.37 7.80 -5.03
CA VAL A 310 6.62 8.40 -5.51
C VAL A 310 6.50 9.29 -6.75
N ALA A 311 5.31 9.63 -7.23
CA ALA A 311 5.18 10.51 -8.40
C ALA A 311 5.92 11.83 -8.18
N HIS A 312 6.64 12.32 -9.22
CA HIS A 312 7.46 13.54 -9.10
C HIS A 312 7.70 14.29 -10.42
N ALA A 313 6.83 14.11 -11.42
CA ALA A 313 6.93 14.87 -12.68
C ALA A 313 5.82 15.93 -12.80
N LYS A 314 4.60 15.53 -13.15
CA LYS A 314 3.42 16.39 -13.18
C LYS A 314 2.57 16.25 -11.93
N LEU A 315 2.61 15.07 -11.33
CA LEU A 315 1.97 14.74 -10.08
C LEU A 315 2.99 14.77 -8.94
N MET A 316 2.48 14.82 -7.72
CA MET A 316 3.27 14.70 -6.51
C MET A 316 2.80 13.47 -5.73
N GLY A 317 3.70 12.56 -5.45
CA GLY A 317 3.49 11.43 -4.54
C GLY A 317 3.60 11.86 -3.08
N SER A 318 3.19 10.98 -2.18
CA SER A 318 3.30 11.23 -0.74
C SER A 318 4.74 11.18 -0.22
N ALA A 319 5.65 10.53 -0.94
CA ALA A 319 7.08 10.44 -0.63
C ALA A 319 7.90 10.41 -1.94
N PRO A 320 8.07 11.57 -2.63
CA PRO A 320 8.60 11.63 -3.99
C PRO A 320 10.06 11.18 -4.12
N GLU A 321 10.84 11.15 -3.04
CA GLU A 321 12.23 10.70 -3.02
C GLU A 321 12.40 9.26 -2.48
N ALA A 322 11.31 8.59 -2.11
CA ALA A 322 11.36 7.19 -1.72
C ALA A 322 11.66 6.28 -2.92
N ARG A 323 12.16 5.08 -2.63
CA ARG A 323 12.44 4.06 -3.64
C ARG A 323 11.41 2.93 -3.57
N ILE A 324 11.08 2.35 -4.70
CA ILE A 324 10.11 1.27 -4.80
C ILE A 324 10.81 -0.04 -5.17
N ILE A 325 10.55 -1.09 -4.40
CA ILE A 325 10.70 -2.48 -4.85
C ILE A 325 9.36 -2.88 -5.45
N ALA A 326 9.31 -3.01 -6.77
CA ALA A 326 8.11 -3.41 -7.51
C ALA A 326 7.97 -4.92 -7.48
N ILE A 327 6.97 -5.44 -6.77
CA ILE A 327 6.72 -6.89 -6.65
C ILE A 327 5.43 -7.23 -7.36
N ARG A 328 5.53 -7.87 -8.53
CA ARG A 328 4.37 -8.38 -9.25
C ARG A 328 3.88 -9.66 -8.58
N ALA A 329 2.79 -9.56 -7.85
CA ALA A 329 2.14 -10.67 -7.18
C ALA A 329 0.74 -10.96 -7.74
N PHE A 330 0.18 -10.06 -8.56
CA PHE A 330 -1.17 -10.15 -9.10
C PHE A 330 -1.15 -10.16 -10.62
N GLY A 331 -1.81 -11.16 -11.20
CA GLY A 331 -2.01 -11.34 -12.64
C GLY A 331 -3.46 -11.12 -13.05
N GLY A 332 -3.66 -10.71 -14.32
CA GLY A 332 -4.99 -10.49 -14.89
C GLY A 332 -5.77 -11.78 -15.08
N THR A 333 -7.03 -11.79 -14.65
CA THR A 333 -8.00 -12.84 -14.95
C THR A 333 -9.29 -12.23 -15.47
N THR A 334 -10.20 -13.03 -15.99
CA THR A 334 -11.52 -12.56 -16.44
C THR A 334 -12.34 -11.89 -15.32
N GLY A 335 -11.93 -12.07 -14.06
CA GLY A 335 -12.61 -11.53 -12.87
C GLY A 335 -11.84 -10.45 -12.12
N GLY A 336 -10.79 -9.89 -12.68
CA GLY A 336 -9.88 -8.92 -12.05
C GLY A 336 -8.49 -9.51 -11.84
N ALA A 337 -7.60 -8.76 -11.19
CA ALA A 337 -6.28 -9.27 -10.86
C ALA A 337 -6.30 -10.07 -9.56
N GLU A 338 -5.74 -11.28 -9.58
CA GLU A 338 -5.73 -12.18 -8.42
C GLU A 338 -4.34 -12.75 -8.13
N SER A 339 -4.15 -13.19 -6.90
CA SER A 339 -2.96 -13.83 -6.37
C SER A 339 -3.32 -15.03 -5.49
N SER A 340 -2.30 -15.72 -4.97
CA SER A 340 -2.47 -16.89 -4.09
C SER A 340 -1.61 -16.79 -2.83
N SER A 341 -1.92 -17.61 -1.81
CA SER A 341 -1.11 -17.72 -0.59
C SER A 341 0.37 -17.90 -0.89
N TYR A 342 0.69 -18.80 -1.82
CA TYR A 342 2.08 -19.10 -2.18
C TYR A 342 2.79 -17.89 -2.77
N ILE A 343 2.12 -17.16 -3.67
CA ILE A 343 2.68 -15.97 -4.32
C ILE A 343 2.85 -14.82 -3.32
N ILE A 344 1.88 -14.60 -2.43
CA ILE A 344 2.00 -13.57 -1.38
C ILE A 344 3.14 -13.92 -0.41
N LEU A 345 3.32 -15.19 -0.04
CA LEU A 345 4.46 -15.62 0.77
C LEU A 345 5.80 -15.30 0.09
N ARG A 346 5.94 -15.63 -1.21
CA ARG A 346 7.12 -15.28 -2.01
C ARG A 346 7.39 -13.78 -2.00
N SER A 347 6.34 -12.99 -2.15
CA SER A 347 6.42 -11.52 -2.19
C SER A 347 6.88 -10.92 -0.87
N LEU A 348 6.32 -11.38 0.26
CA LEU A 348 6.72 -10.94 1.60
C LEU A 348 8.17 -11.34 1.91
N ASN A 349 8.56 -12.58 1.54
CA ASN A 349 9.94 -13.03 1.72
C ASN A 349 10.90 -12.18 0.89
N TYR A 350 10.59 -11.91 -0.39
CA TYR A 350 11.41 -11.06 -1.23
C TYR A 350 11.57 -9.65 -0.65
N ALA A 351 10.48 -9.00 -0.26
CA ALA A 351 10.52 -7.67 0.34
C ALA A 351 11.42 -7.63 1.58
N ALA A 352 11.33 -8.63 2.46
CA ALA A 352 12.11 -8.71 3.69
C ALA A 352 13.60 -8.99 3.47
N GLU A 353 13.96 -9.70 2.38
CA GLU A 353 15.35 -10.03 2.05
C GLU A 353 16.05 -8.95 1.20
N HIS A 354 15.28 -8.04 0.55
CA HIS A 354 15.80 -7.05 -0.39
C HIS A 354 15.74 -5.61 0.13
N GLY A 355 15.71 -5.44 1.45
CA GLY A 355 15.92 -4.13 2.09
C GLY A 355 14.70 -3.22 2.12
N ALA A 356 13.49 -3.76 1.96
CA ALA A 356 12.29 -2.98 2.21
C ALA A 356 12.22 -2.56 3.69
N GLN A 357 11.80 -1.33 3.93
CA GLN A 357 11.50 -0.80 5.26
C GLN A 357 9.98 -0.72 5.49
N ILE A 358 9.24 -0.58 4.41
CA ILE A 358 7.78 -0.53 4.38
C ILE A 358 7.27 -1.54 3.35
N VAL A 359 6.17 -2.21 3.64
CA VAL A 359 5.46 -3.07 2.68
C VAL A 359 4.05 -2.54 2.51
N ASN A 360 3.73 -2.11 1.29
CA ASN A 360 2.38 -1.73 0.88
C ASN A 360 1.63 -2.95 0.33
N MET A 361 0.46 -3.23 0.89
CA MET A 361 -0.39 -4.38 0.56
C MET A 361 -1.79 -3.91 0.17
N SER A 362 -1.96 -3.51 -1.09
CA SER A 362 -3.20 -2.98 -1.64
C SER A 362 -4.16 -4.06 -2.12
N PHE A 363 -4.30 -5.15 -1.35
CA PHE A 363 -5.10 -6.32 -1.65
C PHE A 363 -5.82 -6.87 -0.41
N ALA A 364 -6.78 -7.76 -0.63
CA ALA A 364 -7.49 -8.42 0.45
C ALA A 364 -7.82 -9.88 0.12
N GLY A 365 -7.93 -10.68 1.17
CA GLY A 365 -8.29 -12.08 1.09
C GLY A 365 -8.82 -12.61 2.43
N PRO A 366 -9.01 -13.93 2.54
CA PRO A 366 -9.42 -14.57 3.77
C PRO A 366 -8.27 -14.62 4.80
N LYS A 367 -8.59 -15.07 6.01
CA LYS A 367 -7.59 -15.40 7.01
C LYS A 367 -6.74 -16.58 6.54
N ASP A 368 -5.41 -16.48 6.68
CA ASP A 368 -4.43 -17.40 6.12
C ASP A 368 -3.28 -17.58 7.10
N ALA A 369 -3.14 -18.77 7.67
CA ALA A 369 -2.17 -19.03 8.73
C ALA A 369 -0.71 -18.86 8.28
N VAL A 370 -0.40 -19.23 7.03
CA VAL A 370 0.95 -19.06 6.47
C VAL A 370 1.27 -17.59 6.28
N ILE A 371 0.31 -16.81 5.78
CA ILE A 371 0.50 -15.38 5.59
C ILE A 371 0.54 -14.65 6.93
N GLU A 372 -0.27 -15.03 7.93
CA GLU A 372 -0.17 -14.46 9.28
C GLU A 372 1.22 -14.70 9.90
N ARG A 373 1.79 -15.92 9.72
CA ARG A 373 3.16 -16.24 10.16
C ARG A 373 4.19 -15.36 9.43
N ALA A 374 4.06 -15.19 8.12
CA ALA A 374 4.96 -14.36 7.34
C ALA A 374 4.86 -12.87 7.74
N ILE A 375 3.66 -12.34 7.96
CA ILE A 375 3.43 -10.98 8.46
C ILE A 375 4.08 -10.77 9.82
N ALA A 376 3.87 -11.70 10.76
CA ALA A 376 4.49 -11.61 12.09
C ALA A 376 6.03 -11.61 12.00
N ALA A 377 6.60 -12.46 11.15
CA ALA A 377 8.05 -12.51 10.92
C ALA A 377 8.59 -11.22 10.26
N THR A 378 7.84 -10.66 9.30
CA THR A 378 8.19 -9.40 8.63
C THR A 378 8.17 -8.23 9.63
N ALA A 379 7.14 -8.15 10.47
CA ALA A 379 7.05 -7.15 11.53
C ALA A 379 8.17 -7.31 12.58
N ALA A 380 8.52 -8.55 12.95
CA ALA A 380 9.61 -8.83 13.88
C ALA A 380 10.99 -8.39 13.34
N ARG A 381 11.16 -8.34 12.01
CA ARG A 381 12.35 -7.74 11.37
C ARG A 381 12.34 -6.21 11.37
N GLY A 382 11.26 -5.58 11.85
CA GLY A 382 11.13 -4.13 11.96
C GLY A 382 10.56 -3.44 10.74
N LEU A 383 10.00 -4.19 9.76
CA LEU A 383 9.33 -3.60 8.60
C LEU A 383 7.94 -3.09 8.98
N VAL A 384 7.59 -1.92 8.45
CA VAL A 384 6.24 -1.33 8.61
C VAL A 384 5.30 -1.96 7.58
N LEU A 385 4.20 -2.52 8.04
CA LEU A 385 3.21 -3.20 7.19
C LEU A 385 1.94 -2.37 7.10
N ILE A 386 1.54 -1.99 5.89
CA ILE A 386 0.38 -1.14 5.63
C ILE A 386 -0.52 -1.82 4.61
N ALA A 387 -1.82 -1.87 4.89
CA ALA A 387 -2.76 -2.52 3.99
C ALA A 387 -4.08 -1.77 3.81
N ALA A 388 -4.67 -1.96 2.65
CA ALA A 388 -6.02 -1.51 2.33
C ALA A 388 -7.06 -2.23 3.20
N ALA A 389 -7.99 -1.50 3.80
CA ALA A 389 -9.08 -2.07 4.61
C ALA A 389 -9.96 -3.06 3.83
N GLY A 390 -10.06 -2.87 2.52
CA GLY A 390 -10.92 -3.62 1.60
C GLY A 390 -12.10 -2.80 1.10
N ASN A 391 -12.66 -3.22 -0.04
CA ASN A 391 -13.76 -2.51 -0.73
C ASN A 391 -15.04 -3.35 -0.83
N ALA A 392 -15.33 -4.16 0.19
CA ALA A 392 -16.53 -5.00 0.24
C ALA A 392 -17.67 -4.36 1.06
N GLY A 393 -17.47 -3.15 1.59
CA GLY A 393 -18.49 -2.33 2.25
C GLY A 393 -18.79 -2.70 3.71
N ALA A 394 -19.81 -2.07 4.25
CA ALA A 394 -20.14 -2.10 5.67
C ALA A 394 -20.46 -3.49 6.24
N LYS A 395 -20.87 -4.44 5.41
CA LYS A 395 -21.24 -5.81 5.83
C LYS A 395 -20.12 -6.83 5.61
N SER A 396 -18.96 -6.37 5.15
CA SER A 396 -17.81 -7.25 4.97
C SER A 396 -17.31 -7.78 6.31
N PRO A 397 -17.00 -9.08 6.42
CA PRO A 397 -16.18 -9.54 7.52
C PRO A 397 -14.78 -8.88 7.44
N PRO A 398 -14.01 -8.92 8.53
CA PRO A 398 -12.61 -8.48 8.47
C PRO A 398 -11.85 -9.21 7.36
N LEU A 399 -11.17 -8.45 6.49
CA LEU A 399 -10.32 -8.99 5.42
C LEU A 399 -8.84 -8.87 5.80
N TYR A 400 -8.05 -9.80 5.29
CA TYR A 400 -6.62 -9.89 5.55
C TYR A 400 -5.82 -9.51 4.30
N PRO A 401 -4.66 -8.86 4.46
CA PRO A 401 -3.86 -8.71 5.68
C PRO A 401 -4.29 -7.57 6.61
N ALA A 402 -5.21 -6.68 6.23
CA ALA A 402 -5.57 -5.49 7.00
C ALA A 402 -5.99 -5.79 8.45
N ALA A 403 -6.78 -6.87 8.67
CA ALA A 403 -7.25 -7.26 10.00
C ALA A 403 -6.19 -7.92 10.90
N ASN A 404 -4.94 -8.08 10.42
CA ASN A 404 -3.85 -8.58 11.26
C ASN A 404 -3.32 -7.47 12.20
N PRO A 405 -3.10 -7.75 13.49
CA PRO A 405 -2.69 -6.73 14.47
C PRO A 405 -1.33 -6.07 14.16
N ASN A 406 -0.44 -6.73 13.40
CA ASN A 406 0.84 -6.16 12.99
C ASN A 406 0.74 -5.23 11.77
N VAL A 407 -0.46 -5.04 11.20
CA VAL A 407 -0.69 -4.29 9.96
C VAL A 407 -1.43 -2.99 10.27
N ILE A 408 -0.99 -1.89 9.70
CA ILE A 408 -1.70 -0.60 9.73
C ILE A 408 -2.77 -0.65 8.65
N ALA A 409 -4.02 -0.86 9.06
CA ALA A 409 -5.17 -0.92 8.16
C ALA A 409 -5.67 0.50 7.83
N VAL A 410 -5.88 0.79 6.56
CA VAL A 410 -6.26 2.12 6.09
C VAL A 410 -7.62 2.08 5.40
N SER A 411 -8.60 2.84 5.92
CA SER A 411 -9.88 3.08 5.25
C SER A 411 -9.79 4.27 4.28
N ALA A 412 -10.80 4.47 3.43
CA ALA A 412 -10.77 5.49 2.40
C ALA A 412 -11.77 6.62 2.68
N THR A 413 -11.35 7.87 2.46
CA THR A 413 -12.18 9.07 2.51
C THR A 413 -12.28 9.73 1.14
N ASP A 414 -13.33 10.53 0.94
CA ASP A 414 -13.47 11.42 -0.19
C ASP A 414 -13.00 12.85 0.13
N GLN A 415 -13.11 13.75 -0.85
CA GLN A 415 -12.73 15.15 -0.71
C GLN A 415 -13.50 15.87 0.41
N GLN A 416 -14.70 15.43 0.77
CA GLN A 416 -15.57 16.00 1.81
C GLN A 416 -15.48 15.28 3.15
N ASP A 417 -14.43 14.51 3.43
CA ASP A 417 -14.22 13.72 4.66
C ASP A 417 -15.26 12.61 4.88
N ARG A 418 -16.02 12.24 3.87
CA ARG A 418 -16.98 11.13 3.99
C ARG A 418 -16.27 9.81 3.74
N LEU A 419 -16.66 8.79 4.51
CA LEU A 419 -16.15 7.45 4.28
C LEU A 419 -16.56 6.95 2.88
N PHE A 420 -15.61 6.41 2.14
CA PHE A 420 -15.88 5.69 0.89
C PHE A 420 -16.92 4.59 1.11
N THR A 421 -18.00 4.61 0.34
CA THR A 421 -19.15 3.71 0.57
C THR A 421 -18.79 2.25 0.52
N ALA A 422 -17.80 1.88 -0.29
CA ALA A 422 -17.29 0.52 -0.40
C ALA A 422 -16.19 0.20 0.64
N SER A 423 -15.68 1.16 1.41
CA SER A 423 -14.68 0.89 2.43
C SER A 423 -15.21 -0.09 3.48
N ASN A 424 -14.39 -1.09 3.81
CA ASN A 424 -14.65 -1.95 4.96
C ASN A 424 -14.56 -1.16 6.26
N ARG A 425 -15.16 -1.68 7.31
CA ARG A 425 -15.27 -1.06 8.64
C ARG A 425 -14.90 -2.09 9.71
N GLY A 426 -14.48 -1.61 10.86
CA GLY A 426 -14.22 -2.46 12.02
C GLY A 426 -13.13 -1.92 12.93
N ASN A 427 -13.03 -2.50 14.11
CA ASN A 427 -12.07 -2.09 15.14
C ASN A 427 -10.59 -2.28 14.76
N TYR A 428 -10.31 -2.94 13.64
CA TYR A 428 -8.96 -3.11 13.11
C TYR A 428 -8.46 -1.92 12.27
N ILE A 429 -9.36 -1.02 11.83
CA ILE A 429 -8.97 0.19 11.09
C ILE A 429 -8.06 1.04 11.97
N ALA A 430 -6.87 1.37 11.48
CA ALA A 430 -5.92 2.19 12.22
C ALA A 430 -6.14 3.68 11.94
N VAL A 431 -6.17 4.07 10.69
CA VAL A 431 -6.37 5.44 10.22
C VAL A 431 -7.15 5.44 8.91
N ALA A 432 -7.65 6.60 8.51
CA ALA A 432 -8.21 6.86 7.19
C ALA A 432 -7.25 7.71 6.34
N ALA A 433 -7.43 7.69 5.02
CA ALA A 433 -6.75 8.59 4.09
C ALA A 433 -7.58 8.77 2.82
N PRO A 434 -7.34 9.81 2.00
CA PRO A 434 -8.00 10.01 0.72
C PRO A 434 -7.87 8.79 -0.19
N GLY A 435 -8.99 8.35 -0.77
CA GLY A 435 -9.02 7.17 -1.64
C GLY A 435 -10.17 7.18 -2.64
N VAL A 436 -10.90 8.29 -2.80
CA VAL A 436 -12.02 8.41 -3.75
C VAL A 436 -11.66 9.46 -4.79
N ASP A 437 -11.87 9.12 -6.07
CA ASP A 437 -11.57 9.99 -7.21
C ASP A 437 -10.12 10.53 -7.19
N ILE A 438 -9.18 9.61 -7.03
CA ILE A 438 -7.75 9.90 -6.98
C ILE A 438 -7.17 9.92 -8.40
N PHE A 439 -6.50 11.00 -8.77
CA PHE A 439 -5.84 11.16 -10.06
C PHE A 439 -4.39 10.66 -9.99
N LEU A 440 -4.07 9.62 -10.77
CA LEU A 440 -2.83 8.86 -10.68
C LEU A 440 -2.28 8.47 -12.07
N PRO A 441 -0.99 8.13 -12.18
CA PRO A 441 -0.44 7.61 -13.41
C PRO A 441 -1.05 6.24 -13.76
N ALA A 442 -1.10 5.98 -15.07
CA ALA A 442 -1.49 4.72 -15.67
C ALA A 442 -0.44 4.32 -16.72
N PRO A 443 -0.31 3.03 -17.11
CA PRO A 443 0.68 2.60 -18.10
C PRO A 443 0.67 3.41 -19.39
N ASP A 444 1.77 3.41 -20.10
CA ASP A 444 1.99 4.10 -21.39
C ASP A 444 1.97 5.63 -21.29
N GLY A 445 2.43 6.20 -20.17
CA GLY A 445 2.47 7.64 -19.97
C GLY A 445 1.10 8.28 -19.78
N LYS A 446 0.08 7.47 -19.53
CA LYS A 446 -1.31 7.92 -19.33
C LYS A 446 -1.60 8.21 -17.85
N TYR A 447 -2.78 8.75 -17.61
CA TYR A 447 -3.31 9.03 -16.27
C TYR A 447 -4.72 8.47 -16.13
N GLN A 448 -5.15 8.26 -14.90
CA GLN A 448 -6.46 7.71 -14.56
C GLN A 448 -7.07 8.40 -13.35
N MET A 449 -8.40 8.38 -13.29
CA MET A 449 -9.15 8.66 -12.08
C MET A 449 -9.65 7.34 -11.51
N THR A 450 -9.43 7.11 -10.21
CA THR A 450 -9.75 5.82 -9.60
C THR A 450 -10.11 5.97 -8.12
N SER A 451 -10.79 4.97 -7.55
CA SER A 451 -11.20 4.96 -6.14
C SER A 451 -10.94 3.60 -5.51
N GLY A 452 -10.50 3.60 -4.24
CA GLY A 452 -10.27 2.38 -3.48
C GLY A 452 -9.42 2.62 -2.24
N THR A 453 -9.59 1.79 -1.23
CA THR A 453 -8.75 1.76 -0.03
C THR A 453 -7.29 1.43 -0.34
N SER A 454 -7.01 0.88 -1.53
CA SER A 454 -5.67 0.66 -2.09
C SER A 454 -4.85 1.94 -2.15
N PHE A 455 -5.45 3.03 -2.65
CA PHE A 455 -4.78 4.31 -2.83
C PHE A 455 -4.58 5.03 -1.50
N SER A 456 -5.53 4.89 -0.58
CA SER A 456 -5.38 5.34 0.81
C SER A 456 -4.19 4.68 1.50
N ALA A 457 -4.05 3.35 1.36
CA ALA A 457 -2.91 2.60 1.90
C ALA A 457 -1.58 3.05 1.27
N ALA A 458 -1.58 3.35 -0.04
CA ALA A 458 -0.41 3.86 -0.74
C ALA A 458 0.02 5.24 -0.20
N TYR A 459 -0.91 6.18 -0.02
CA TYR A 459 -0.61 7.48 0.59
C TYR A 459 -0.03 7.34 1.99
N VAL A 460 -0.63 6.49 2.84
CA VAL A 460 -0.11 6.25 4.21
C VAL A 460 1.25 5.57 4.17
N SER A 461 1.53 4.72 3.16
CA SER A 461 2.87 4.14 2.96
C SER A 461 3.92 5.20 2.66
N GLY A 462 3.59 6.23 1.87
CA GLY A 462 4.48 7.37 1.67
C GLY A 462 4.61 8.22 2.93
N VAL A 463 3.51 8.50 3.67
CA VAL A 463 3.63 9.20 4.97
C VAL A 463 4.56 8.45 5.93
N ALA A 464 4.45 7.12 5.98
CA ALA A 464 5.38 6.30 6.77
C ALA A 464 6.84 6.46 6.30
N ALA A 465 7.07 6.62 4.99
CA ALA A 465 8.41 6.88 4.45
C ALA A 465 8.96 8.24 4.91
N LEU A 466 8.13 9.27 4.98
CA LEU A 466 8.53 10.57 5.54
C LEU A 466 8.98 10.44 7.00
N LEU A 467 8.26 9.62 7.80
CA LEU A 467 8.61 9.39 9.22
C LEU A 467 9.93 8.64 9.36
N LEU A 468 10.18 7.63 8.51
CA LEU A 468 11.44 6.86 8.54
C LEU A 468 12.62 7.66 8.01
N GLU A 469 12.43 8.60 7.08
CA GLU A 469 13.47 9.57 6.71
C GLU A 469 13.86 10.43 7.91
N ARG A 470 12.89 10.93 8.66
CA ARG A 470 13.15 11.73 9.87
C ARG A 470 13.87 10.94 10.95
N ASN A 471 13.51 9.68 11.11
CA ASN A 471 14.12 8.78 12.08
C ASN A 471 14.08 7.33 11.59
N SER A 472 15.17 6.88 11.00
CA SER A 472 15.30 5.50 10.48
C SER A 472 15.27 4.41 11.56
N ALA A 473 15.44 4.78 12.83
CA ALA A 473 15.36 3.86 13.97
C ALA A 473 13.93 3.72 14.51
N LEU A 474 12.95 4.45 13.95
CA LEU A 474 11.56 4.41 14.40
C LEU A 474 10.95 3.01 14.20
N LYS A 475 10.54 2.40 15.29
CA LYS A 475 9.94 1.05 15.26
C LYS A 475 8.51 1.10 14.71
N PRO A 476 8.02 0.02 14.07
CA PRO A 476 6.66 -0.04 13.50
C PRO A 476 5.56 0.36 14.47
N GLU A 477 5.64 -0.07 15.72
CA GLU A 477 4.66 0.29 16.76
C GLU A 477 4.69 1.79 17.11
N ALA A 478 5.89 2.39 17.19
CA ALA A 478 6.03 3.82 17.43
C ALA A 478 5.51 4.64 16.24
N LEU A 479 5.76 4.17 15.01
CA LEU A 479 5.23 4.79 13.80
C LEU A 479 3.70 4.72 13.75
N ARG A 480 3.10 3.55 14.01
CA ARG A 480 1.64 3.39 14.16
C ARG A 480 1.08 4.36 15.20
N THR A 481 1.70 4.41 16.38
CA THR A 481 1.29 5.30 17.47
C THR A 481 1.38 6.78 17.06
N THR A 482 2.40 7.15 16.30
CA THR A 482 2.56 8.53 15.80
C THR A 482 1.43 8.85 14.83
N LEU A 483 1.16 8.00 13.83
CA LEU A 483 0.07 8.19 12.89
C LEU A 483 -1.28 8.35 13.62
N ALA A 484 -1.57 7.47 14.59
CA ALA A 484 -2.80 7.50 15.37
C ALA A 484 -2.96 8.80 16.18
N LYS A 485 -1.92 9.20 16.93
CA LYS A 485 -1.96 10.39 17.79
C LYS A 485 -2.01 11.71 17.03
N THR A 486 -1.57 11.74 15.80
CA THR A 486 -1.51 12.95 14.97
C THR A 486 -2.60 12.99 13.92
N ALA A 487 -3.40 11.94 13.79
CA ALA A 487 -4.54 11.89 12.90
C ALA A 487 -5.57 12.99 13.23
N ARG A 488 -6.21 13.52 12.21
CA ARG A 488 -7.32 14.45 12.36
C ARG A 488 -8.60 13.65 12.60
N ASP A 489 -9.17 13.78 13.76
CA ASP A 489 -10.39 13.07 14.15
C ASP A 489 -11.53 13.29 13.16
N LEU A 490 -12.18 12.22 12.75
CA LEU A 490 -13.32 12.20 11.83
C LEU A 490 -14.44 11.31 12.38
N GLY A 491 -15.68 11.68 12.08
CA GLY A 491 -16.84 10.88 12.48
C GLY A 491 -17.24 11.13 13.93
N SER A 492 -17.36 10.07 14.71
CA SER A 492 -17.63 10.18 16.15
C SER A 492 -16.36 10.60 16.89
N PRO A 493 -16.46 11.46 17.92
CA PRO A 493 -15.26 11.90 18.65
C PRO A 493 -14.43 10.74 19.18
N GLY A 494 -13.14 10.77 18.89
CA GLY A 494 -12.18 9.71 19.23
C GLY A 494 -12.19 8.55 18.23
N ARG A 495 -11.54 7.45 18.60
CA ARG A 495 -11.40 6.28 17.72
C ARG A 495 -12.74 5.63 17.42
N ASP A 496 -13.01 5.36 16.14
CA ASP A 496 -14.20 4.64 15.68
C ASP A 496 -13.89 3.56 14.63
N ASP A 497 -14.90 2.75 14.27
CA ASP A 497 -14.76 1.64 13.32
C ASP A 497 -14.71 2.07 11.84
N LEU A 498 -14.92 3.35 11.53
CA LEU A 498 -14.98 3.88 10.18
C LEU A 498 -13.64 4.49 9.76
N PHE A 499 -13.08 5.30 10.63
CA PHE A 499 -11.90 6.12 10.37
C PHE A 499 -10.70 5.75 11.24
N GLY A 500 -10.85 4.76 12.16
CA GLY A 500 -9.83 4.45 13.14
C GLY A 500 -9.59 5.63 14.09
N ASP A 501 -8.35 6.09 14.20
CA ASP A 501 -7.99 7.28 14.98
C ASP A 501 -8.18 8.61 14.20
N GLY A 502 -8.69 8.54 12.94
CA GLY A 502 -8.95 9.68 12.08
C GLY A 502 -8.18 9.67 10.77
N GLU A 503 -8.26 10.77 10.01
CA GLU A 503 -7.50 10.93 8.76
C GLU A 503 -6.05 11.27 9.03
N ALA A 504 -5.14 10.59 8.37
CA ALA A 504 -3.71 10.78 8.50
C ALA A 504 -3.32 12.24 8.20
N ASP A 505 -2.53 12.86 9.08
CA ASP A 505 -1.94 14.19 8.91
C ASP A 505 -0.42 14.04 8.78
N ALA A 506 0.09 14.09 7.55
CA ALA A 506 1.51 13.89 7.28
C ALA A 506 2.38 14.95 7.95
N PHE A 507 1.95 16.21 7.95
CA PHE A 507 2.73 17.28 8.57
C PHE A 507 2.80 17.13 10.09
N ALA A 508 1.66 16.90 10.74
CA ALA A 508 1.63 16.67 12.19
C ALA A 508 2.45 15.44 12.59
N ALA A 509 2.37 14.36 11.80
CA ALA A 509 3.13 13.14 12.03
C ALA A 509 4.65 13.36 11.90
N VAL A 510 5.10 14.04 10.84
CA VAL A 510 6.52 14.37 10.63
C VAL A 510 7.04 15.30 11.72
N MET A 511 6.27 16.29 12.15
CA MET A 511 6.63 17.19 13.26
C MET A 511 6.73 16.45 14.61
N ALA A 512 5.94 15.42 14.83
CA ALA A 512 5.96 14.63 16.06
C ALA A 512 7.17 13.68 16.16
N VAL A 513 7.88 13.42 15.05
CA VAL A 513 9.10 12.59 15.03
C VAL A 513 10.34 13.48 15.14
N PRO A 514 11.11 13.41 16.24
CA PRO A 514 12.38 14.11 16.33
C PRO A 514 13.34 13.68 15.22
N ALA A 515 14.06 14.64 14.63
CA ALA A 515 15.13 14.31 13.67
C ALA A 515 16.19 13.42 14.35
N ALA A 516 16.74 12.46 13.60
CA ALA A 516 17.81 11.60 14.09
C ALA A 516 18.99 12.47 14.57
N GLY A 517 19.41 12.28 15.83
CA GLY A 517 20.48 13.09 16.46
C GLY A 517 20.00 14.33 17.24
N ALA A 518 18.72 14.67 17.23
CA ALA A 518 18.20 15.67 18.14
C ALA A 518 18.16 15.08 19.56
N THR A 519 19.01 15.55 20.44
CA THR A 519 18.94 15.27 21.88
C THR A 519 17.56 15.69 22.37
N PRO A 520 16.81 14.86 23.13
CA PRO A 520 15.56 15.31 23.74
C PRO A 520 15.89 16.52 24.61
N VAL A 521 15.38 17.68 24.25
CA VAL A 521 15.32 18.80 25.20
C VAL A 521 14.40 18.29 26.29
N ALA A 522 15.00 17.86 27.41
CA ALA A 522 14.25 17.47 28.59
C ALA A 522 13.30 18.64 28.87
N ALA A 523 12.01 18.39 28.75
CA ALA A 523 11.00 19.31 29.23
C ALA A 523 11.36 19.54 30.69
N ALA A 524 11.86 20.72 30.99
CA ALA A 524 12.08 21.13 32.35
C ALA A 524 10.72 21.10 33.04
N SER A 525 10.44 19.97 33.69
CA SER A 525 9.35 19.86 34.64
C SER A 525 9.72 20.77 35.81
N GLY A 526 9.33 22.03 35.67
CA GLY A 526 9.35 23.00 36.71
C GLY A 526 8.31 22.62 37.81
N THR A 527 8.62 21.58 38.54
CA THR A 527 8.06 21.38 39.89
C THR A 527 8.80 22.32 40.81
N THR A 528 8.43 23.57 40.75
CA THR A 528 8.70 24.48 41.87
C THR A 528 7.98 23.91 43.08
N LYS A 529 8.75 23.33 44.00
CA LYS A 529 8.28 22.96 45.34
C LYS A 529 7.69 24.20 46.00
N ARG A 530 6.42 24.15 46.26
CA ARG A 530 5.62 25.15 46.99
C ARG A 530 5.78 24.93 48.48
N GLU A 531 7.01 24.86 49.01
CA GLU A 531 7.29 24.60 50.45
C GLU A 531 8.26 25.56 51.14
N ASP A 532 8.58 26.74 50.59
CA ASP A 532 9.46 27.69 51.29
C ASP A 532 8.95 29.16 51.32
N ILE A 533 7.65 29.41 51.27
CA ILE A 533 7.07 30.76 51.39
C ILE A 533 6.28 30.97 52.69
N GLU A 534 6.34 30.08 53.69
CA GLU A 534 5.60 30.27 54.94
C GLU A 534 6.45 30.50 56.19
N LYS A 535 7.71 30.93 56.04
CA LYS A 535 8.57 31.30 57.19
C LYS A 535 9.37 32.58 56.95
N ARG A 536 8.74 33.67 56.60
CA ARG A 536 9.23 35.03 56.80
C ARG A 536 8.08 36.03 56.86
N ARG A 537 7.25 35.89 57.87
CA ARG A 537 6.49 37.01 58.46
C ARG A 537 7.00 37.14 59.88
N ASP A 538 7.76 38.18 60.10
CA ASP A 538 7.89 38.99 61.31
C ASP A 538 9.22 39.72 61.23
N GLU A 539 9.18 40.98 60.87
CA GLU A 539 9.69 42.16 61.59
C GLU A 539 9.67 43.40 60.67
N PRO A 540 9.30 44.56 61.27
CA PRO A 540 9.10 45.78 60.53
C PRO A 540 10.33 46.70 60.63
N ALA A 541 10.75 47.34 59.55
CA ALA A 541 11.64 48.52 59.62
C ALA A 541 11.29 49.52 58.54
N ILE A 542 10.68 50.57 59.00
CA ILE A 542 10.45 51.88 58.44
C ILE A 542 11.77 52.48 57.95
N ARG A 543 11.81 52.98 56.72
CA ARG A 543 12.48 54.24 56.37
C ARG A 543 11.98 54.77 55.01
N ALA A 544 11.27 55.89 55.16
CA ALA A 544 10.98 56.84 54.10
C ALA A 544 12.25 57.46 53.55
N LEU A 545 12.26 57.81 52.31
CA LEU A 545 12.80 59.09 51.78
C LEU A 545 12.71 59.01 50.22
N GLU A 546 11.87 59.89 49.77
CA GLU A 546 12.00 61.00 48.79
C GLU A 546 11.79 60.64 47.31
N GLN A 547 10.68 61.13 46.86
CA GLN A 547 10.44 61.53 45.49
C GLN A 547 11.20 62.82 45.16
N PRO A 548 11.52 63.07 43.89
CA PRO A 548 11.05 64.34 43.33
C PRO A 548 10.23 64.16 42.05
N SER A 549 9.27 65.02 42.02
CA SER A 549 8.27 65.31 41.04
C SER A 549 8.82 66.22 39.91
N LEU A 550 7.97 66.33 38.87
CA LEU A 550 7.86 67.39 37.83
C LEU A 550 8.78 67.20 36.60
N SER A 551 8.32 67.38 35.38
CA SER A 551 7.35 68.34 34.86
C SER A 551 6.83 67.93 33.46
N SER A 552 5.61 68.30 33.25
CA SER A 552 4.88 68.42 31.99
C SER A 552 5.57 69.37 31.00
N THR A 553 5.51 69.07 29.69
CA THR A 553 5.26 70.07 28.64
C THR A 553 4.46 69.46 27.52
N GLU A 554 3.29 69.96 27.37
CA GLU A 554 2.50 69.94 26.14
C GLU A 554 3.22 70.76 25.05
N ASP A 555 3.15 70.30 23.80
CA ASP A 555 3.07 71.19 22.68
C ASP A 555 2.22 70.59 21.55
N LYS A 556 1.19 71.31 21.23
CA LYS A 556 0.34 71.20 20.05
C LYS A 556 1.02 71.83 18.86
N ALA A 557 0.87 71.27 17.69
CA ALA A 557 0.58 72.01 16.41
C ALA A 557 0.51 70.99 15.25
N THR A 558 -0.58 70.87 14.65
CA THR A 558 -1.27 71.50 13.48
C THR A 558 -1.04 70.71 12.18
N VAL A 559 -2.11 70.15 11.77
CA VAL A 559 -2.73 69.98 10.44
C VAL A 559 -2.00 70.60 9.25
N SER A 560 -1.78 69.81 8.17
CA SER A 560 -1.95 70.26 6.79
C SER A 560 -2.34 69.10 5.87
N GLN A 561 -3.50 69.27 5.27
CA GLN A 561 -4.04 68.58 4.08
C GLN A 561 -3.33 69.07 2.81
N ALA A 562 -3.32 68.22 1.82
CA ALA A 562 -3.34 68.43 0.35
C ALA A 562 -2.33 67.44 -0.28
N ASP A 563 -2.53 66.68 -1.37
CA ASP A 563 -3.47 66.77 -2.50
C ASP A 563 -3.37 65.43 -3.26
N ARG A 564 -4.47 64.98 -3.78
CA ARG A 564 -4.51 64.03 -4.92
C ARG A 564 -4.22 64.80 -6.21
N PRO A 565 -3.70 64.18 -7.26
CA PRO A 565 -4.57 64.03 -8.40
C PRO A 565 -4.62 62.64 -9.05
N ALA A 566 -5.73 62.50 -9.75
CA ALA A 566 -6.18 61.35 -10.51
C ALA A 566 -5.64 61.32 -11.94
N THR A 567 -5.90 60.14 -12.59
CA THR A 567 -6.09 59.89 -14.05
C THR A 567 -4.81 59.81 -14.92
N ARG A 568 -4.52 58.65 -15.44
CA ARG A 568 -5.10 58.03 -16.67
C ARG A 568 -4.78 56.54 -16.70
#